data_17df41133e3188cc0d6a123f023b3b89
#
_entry.id   17df41133e3188cc0d6a123f023b3b89
#
_cell.length_a   1.000
_cell.length_b   1.000
_cell.length_c   1.000
_cell.angle_alpha   90.00
_cell.angle_beta   90.00
_cell.angle_gamma   90.00
#
_symmetry.space_group_name_H-M   'P 1'
#
loop_
_entity.id
_entity.type
_entity.pdbx_description
1 polymer ?
#
loop_
_entity_poly.entity_id
_entity_poly.type
_entity_poly.pdbx_seq_one_letter_code
_entity_poly.pdbx_strand_id
1 'polypeptide(L)'
;MGEFMASPLENYLTSCNGKPNAAMASYVANLQQTAAVAPEIASSVVKELETQRAHLKLVASENYCSLAVQSAMGNLLTDKYAEGYPEHRYYGGCENIDAVESCAAREAEKLFGADYAYVQPHSGCDANLVAYWAILNHTIEMPTLESLGVKSVSDLTKAQWEELRKRFGSQRLMGLDYYSGGHLTHGYRMNVSAKIFESVPYTVDKESGLLDYDAIEKQAMEVKPLILLAGFSAYPRKIDFKRFREIADKCGAVLMVDMAHFAGLVAGKVFTGDYDPVAFADIVTSTTHKTLRGPRGALVLCKREFIDDVNKGCPMVLGGPLGNIIAAKAVSFKEALTSEYREYAHNIVKNACALAKECAALGMKLQTGGTDNHLMLIDVTTYGLTGRQAEAAMFQCGVTLNANSLPFDKNGPWWTSGIRVGTPGITTLGMTETDMKEVASIIDSVLKGTKPGVTKDGKPAKGKIVLDPAVQEKAKRRVQALLAKHVLYPELDLAFLKKEFVG
;
A
#
# COMPACT_ATOMS: atom_id res chain seq x y z
N MET A 1 23.00 32.23 37.70
CA MET A 1 23.48 31.59 36.46
C MET A 1 22.70 30.29 36.30
N GLY A 2 21.77 30.23 35.38
CA GLY A 2 21.06 28.96 35.09
C GLY A 2 22.09 27.99 34.53
N GLU A 3 22.21 26.83 35.11
CA GLU A 3 22.94 25.72 34.47
C GLU A 3 22.31 25.50 33.09
N PHE A 4 23.09 25.73 32.04
CA PHE A 4 22.68 25.34 30.69
C PHE A 4 22.64 23.81 30.69
N MET A 5 21.45 23.23 30.81
CA MET A 5 21.29 21.80 30.58
C MET A 5 21.75 21.48 29.16
N ALA A 6 22.63 20.50 29.01
CA ALA A 6 23.10 20.06 27.70
C ALA A 6 21.92 19.59 26.85
N SER A 7 21.94 19.94 25.58
CA SER A 7 20.88 19.53 24.65
C SER A 7 20.88 18.01 24.41
N PRO A 8 19.76 17.41 23.96
CA PRO A 8 19.69 15.98 23.61
C PRO A 8 20.80 15.53 22.68
N LEU A 9 21.16 16.36 21.69
CA LEU A 9 22.26 16.04 20.76
C LEU A 9 23.64 16.07 21.47
N GLU A 10 23.91 17.07 22.32
CA GLU A 10 25.14 17.13 23.12
C GLU A 10 25.24 15.94 24.09
N ASN A 11 24.11 15.58 24.74
CA ASN A 11 24.03 14.39 25.59
C ASN A 11 24.39 13.12 24.81
N TYR A 12 23.84 12.96 23.60
CA TYR A 12 24.15 11.83 22.75
C TYR A 12 25.65 11.79 22.36
N LEU A 13 26.17 12.89 21.82
CA LEU A 13 27.56 12.96 21.36
C LEU A 13 28.56 12.70 22.51
N THR A 14 28.25 13.17 23.70
CA THR A 14 29.05 12.90 24.90
C THR A 14 29.02 11.42 25.30
N SER A 15 27.85 10.78 25.19
CA SER A 15 27.68 9.36 25.56
C SER A 15 28.40 8.39 24.62
N CYS A 16 28.71 8.81 23.37
CA CYS A 16 29.29 7.94 22.33
C CYS A 16 30.83 7.81 22.40
N ASN A 17 31.52 8.45 23.35
CA ASN A 17 33.02 8.42 23.48
C ASN A 17 33.72 8.73 22.14
N GLY A 18 33.24 9.70 21.39
CA GLY A 18 33.79 10.14 20.10
C GLY A 18 33.53 9.23 18.90
N LYS A 19 32.63 8.25 19.02
CA LYS A 19 32.20 7.36 17.93
C LYS A 19 30.67 7.36 17.74
N PRO A 20 30.06 8.47 17.34
CA PRO A 20 28.60 8.55 17.16
C PRO A 20 28.16 7.69 15.98
N ASN A 21 27.01 7.02 16.13
CA ASN A 21 26.29 6.43 15.00
C ASN A 21 25.60 7.55 14.23
N ALA A 22 25.86 7.67 12.93
CA ALA A 22 25.35 8.75 12.10
C ALA A 22 23.80 8.76 12.00
N ALA A 23 23.16 7.59 11.93
CA ALA A 23 21.70 7.47 11.89
C ALA A 23 21.08 7.97 13.20
N MET A 24 21.61 7.54 14.33
CA MET A 24 21.16 8.00 15.66
C MET A 24 21.38 9.50 15.86
N ALA A 25 22.57 10.01 15.49
CA ALA A 25 22.87 11.44 15.59
C ALA A 25 21.89 12.30 14.77
N SER A 26 21.64 11.91 13.53
CA SER A 26 20.67 12.58 12.64
C SER A 26 19.25 12.53 13.22
N TYR A 27 18.84 11.38 13.77
CA TYR A 27 17.52 11.20 14.34
C TYR A 27 17.30 12.05 15.60
N VAL A 28 18.29 12.09 16.51
CA VAL A 28 18.26 12.94 17.71
C VAL A 28 18.24 14.42 17.34
N ALA A 29 19.08 14.85 16.37
CA ALA A 29 19.10 16.24 15.91
C ALA A 29 17.74 16.68 15.34
N ASN A 30 17.11 15.84 14.52
CA ASN A 30 15.77 16.10 13.96
C ASN A 30 14.72 16.21 15.08
N LEU A 31 14.69 15.26 16.02
CA LEU A 31 13.76 15.29 17.14
C LEU A 31 13.98 16.50 18.06
N GLN A 32 15.24 16.92 18.27
CA GLN A 32 15.56 18.11 19.04
C GLN A 32 14.98 19.37 18.40
N GLN A 33 15.09 19.55 17.08
CA GLN A 33 14.48 20.67 16.36
C GLN A 33 12.95 20.65 16.49
N THR A 34 12.36 19.48 16.34
CA THR A 34 10.91 19.30 16.52
C THR A 34 10.48 19.62 17.94
N ALA A 35 11.18 19.09 18.94
CA ALA A 35 10.84 19.27 20.36
C ALA A 35 11.00 20.71 20.84
N ALA A 36 11.86 21.51 20.22
CA ALA A 36 12.00 22.93 20.52
C ALA A 36 10.73 23.73 20.24
N VAL A 37 9.86 23.25 19.34
CA VAL A 37 8.61 23.90 18.94
C VAL A 37 7.39 23.11 19.43
N ALA A 38 7.43 21.78 19.31
CA ALA A 38 6.31 20.88 19.59
C ALA A 38 6.81 19.60 20.29
N PRO A 39 7.11 19.64 21.60
CA PRO A 39 7.67 18.50 22.33
C PRO A 39 6.74 17.30 22.36
N GLU A 40 5.42 17.50 22.30
CA GLU A 40 4.42 16.44 22.22
C GLU A 40 4.52 15.64 20.91
N ILE A 41 4.95 16.27 19.81
CA ILE A 41 5.15 15.59 18.52
C ILE A 41 6.42 14.71 18.59
N ALA A 42 7.53 15.26 19.10
CA ALA A 42 8.75 14.49 19.30
C ALA A 42 8.52 13.28 20.21
N SER A 43 7.81 13.49 21.34
CA SER A 43 7.38 12.42 22.25
C SER A 43 6.54 11.36 21.55
N SER A 44 5.56 11.76 20.72
CA SER A 44 4.69 10.84 19.99
C SER A 44 5.47 10.00 18.97
N VAL A 45 6.47 10.57 18.29
CA VAL A 45 7.34 9.85 17.35
C VAL A 45 8.16 8.76 18.06
N VAL A 46 8.70 9.08 19.26
CA VAL A 46 9.45 8.10 20.05
C VAL A 46 8.54 6.99 20.59
N LYS A 47 7.33 7.33 21.04
CA LYS A 47 6.32 6.35 21.48
C LYS A 47 5.86 5.45 20.33
N GLU A 48 5.77 5.98 19.09
CA GLU A 48 5.47 5.15 17.91
C GLU A 48 6.57 4.12 17.65
N LEU A 49 7.85 4.49 17.77
CA LEU A 49 8.96 3.53 17.67
C LEU A 49 8.85 2.43 18.75
N GLU A 50 8.53 2.80 20.00
CA GLU A 50 8.28 1.85 21.07
C GLU A 50 7.12 0.89 20.74
N THR A 51 6.01 1.42 20.25
CA THR A 51 4.83 0.64 19.83
C THR A 51 5.17 -0.31 18.69
N GLN A 52 5.88 0.16 17.68
CA GLN A 52 6.29 -0.67 16.54
C GLN A 52 7.27 -1.78 16.94
N ARG A 53 8.12 -1.55 17.92
CA ARG A 53 9.01 -2.58 18.51
C ARG A 53 8.30 -3.55 19.45
N ALA A 54 7.11 -3.20 19.94
CA ALA A 54 6.31 -4.05 20.83
C ALA A 54 5.28 -4.91 20.10
N HIS A 55 5.02 -4.66 18.82
CA HIS A 55 3.97 -5.34 18.05
C HIS A 55 4.51 -6.08 16.83
N LEU A 56 4.07 -7.34 16.67
CA LEU A 56 4.29 -8.14 15.47
C LEU A 56 3.39 -7.60 14.35
N LYS A 57 3.97 -6.94 13.36
CA LYS A 57 3.25 -6.28 12.28
C LYS A 57 2.88 -7.25 11.17
N LEU A 58 1.63 -7.67 11.11
CA LEU A 58 1.05 -8.56 10.10
C LEU A 58 0.00 -7.86 9.19
N VAL A 59 -0.11 -6.54 9.24
CA VAL A 59 -0.94 -5.78 8.31
C VAL A 59 -0.29 -5.84 6.92
N ALA A 60 -0.97 -6.47 5.95
CA ALA A 60 -0.40 -6.76 4.62
C ALA A 60 0.00 -5.51 3.81
N SER A 61 -0.56 -4.35 4.14
CA SER A 61 -0.29 -3.06 3.49
C SER A 61 0.70 -2.18 4.26
N GLU A 62 1.31 -2.68 5.34
CA GLU A 62 2.31 -1.95 6.12
C GLU A 62 3.71 -2.55 5.98
N ASN A 63 4.72 -1.67 6.05
CA ASN A 63 6.11 -2.03 5.96
C ASN A 63 6.98 -1.00 6.70
N TYR A 64 8.27 -1.27 6.80
CA TYR A 64 9.26 -0.38 7.39
C TYR A 64 10.24 0.06 6.30
N CYS A 65 10.21 1.32 5.90
CA CYS A 65 11.23 1.86 4.99
C CYS A 65 12.56 2.06 5.71
N SER A 66 13.65 2.18 4.96
CA SER A 66 14.99 2.43 5.53
C SER A 66 15.09 3.80 6.20
N LEU A 67 16.06 3.96 7.11
CA LEU A 67 16.37 5.27 7.70
C LEU A 67 16.84 6.28 6.62
N ALA A 68 17.45 5.81 5.53
CA ALA A 68 17.83 6.66 4.40
C ALA A 68 16.59 7.25 3.70
N VAL A 69 15.55 6.43 3.46
CA VAL A 69 14.27 6.89 2.91
C VAL A 69 13.59 7.88 3.87
N GLN A 70 13.59 7.62 5.18
CA GLN A 70 13.02 8.54 6.18
C GLN A 70 13.78 9.88 6.19
N SER A 71 15.11 9.84 6.19
CA SER A 71 15.94 11.05 6.16
C SER A 71 15.73 11.88 4.90
N ALA A 72 15.50 11.23 3.76
CA ALA A 72 15.24 11.91 2.49
C ALA A 72 13.88 12.64 2.46
N MET A 73 12.94 12.38 3.37
CA MET A 73 11.68 13.10 3.44
C MET A 73 11.78 14.48 4.10
N GLY A 74 12.77 14.70 4.97
CA GLY A 74 12.97 15.95 5.70
C GLY A 74 14.08 16.81 5.05
N ASN A 75 13.77 17.53 3.95
CA ASN A 75 14.74 18.35 3.24
C ASN A 75 14.13 19.62 2.66
N LEU A 76 15.01 20.52 2.15
CA LEU A 76 14.64 21.85 1.65
C LEU A 76 13.75 21.85 0.39
N LEU A 77 13.59 20.71 -0.29
CA LEU A 77 12.71 20.63 -1.45
C LEU A 77 11.24 20.79 -1.08
N THR A 78 10.91 20.73 0.22
CA THR A 78 9.56 20.99 0.73
C THR A 78 9.11 22.43 0.50
N ASP A 79 10.05 23.38 0.38
CA ASP A 79 9.76 24.82 0.25
C ASP A 79 9.50 25.23 -1.22
N LYS A 80 9.76 24.33 -2.18
CA LYS A 80 9.71 24.65 -3.60
C LYS A 80 8.39 24.27 -4.26
N TYR A 81 7.71 25.25 -4.85
CA TYR A 81 6.53 25.03 -5.70
C TYR A 81 6.94 24.65 -7.12
N ALA A 82 6.46 23.49 -7.64
CA ALA A 82 6.94 22.91 -8.89
C ALA A 82 5.82 22.25 -9.72
N GLU A 83 4.67 22.93 -9.89
CA GLU A 83 3.59 22.45 -10.77
C GLU A 83 4.08 22.27 -12.22
N GLY A 84 3.50 21.30 -12.90
CA GLY A 84 3.96 20.82 -14.20
C GLY A 84 4.84 19.57 -14.02
N TYR A 85 5.73 19.31 -14.95
CA TYR A 85 6.66 18.18 -14.94
C TYR A 85 8.07 18.64 -15.37
N PRO A 86 9.12 17.82 -15.25
CA PRO A 86 10.47 18.26 -15.59
C PRO A 86 10.58 18.94 -16.95
N GLU A 87 11.30 20.05 -17.00
CA GLU A 87 11.47 20.95 -18.16
C GLU A 87 10.20 21.71 -18.61
N HIS A 88 9.04 21.39 -18.05
CA HIS A 88 7.74 22.00 -18.36
C HIS A 88 7.03 22.46 -17.08
N ARG A 89 7.69 23.36 -16.32
CA ARG A 89 7.16 23.91 -15.06
C ARG A 89 6.44 25.23 -15.27
N TYR A 90 5.44 25.46 -14.44
CA TYR A 90 4.76 26.76 -14.38
C TYR A 90 5.54 27.82 -13.60
N TYR A 91 6.59 27.41 -12.87
CA TYR A 91 7.42 28.29 -12.01
C TYR A 91 8.89 28.17 -12.39
N GLY A 92 9.64 29.30 -12.28
CA GLY A 92 11.09 29.30 -12.45
C GLY A 92 11.84 28.71 -11.23
N GLY A 93 13.11 28.38 -11.41
CA GLY A 93 14.00 27.87 -10.35
C GLY A 93 13.68 26.46 -9.92
N CYS A 94 13.26 25.59 -10.85
CA CYS A 94 12.89 24.20 -10.58
C CYS A 94 13.98 23.19 -10.94
N GLU A 95 15.17 23.61 -11.32
CA GLU A 95 16.24 22.77 -11.87
C GLU A 95 16.62 21.62 -10.91
N ASN A 96 16.65 21.90 -9.60
CA ASN A 96 16.97 20.87 -8.59
C ASN A 96 15.79 19.90 -8.37
N ILE A 97 14.55 20.37 -8.45
CA ILE A 97 13.35 19.51 -8.41
C ILE A 97 13.31 18.64 -9.67
N ASP A 98 13.59 19.20 -10.84
CA ASP A 98 13.64 18.48 -12.11
C ASP A 98 14.68 17.36 -12.07
N ALA A 99 15.87 17.65 -11.53
CA ALA A 99 16.92 16.64 -11.36
C ALA A 99 16.47 15.47 -10.45
N VAL A 100 15.78 15.78 -9.34
CA VAL A 100 15.28 14.78 -8.38
C VAL A 100 14.12 13.99 -8.99
N GLU A 101 13.15 14.66 -9.62
CA GLU A 101 11.98 14.00 -10.20
C GLU A 101 12.39 13.13 -11.40
N SER A 102 13.26 13.63 -12.30
CA SER A 102 13.82 12.85 -13.39
C SER A 102 14.65 11.65 -12.90
N CYS A 103 15.36 11.79 -11.77
CA CYS A 103 16.04 10.66 -11.14
C CYS A 103 15.05 9.62 -10.68
N ALA A 104 13.99 10.01 -9.95
CA ALA A 104 12.98 9.09 -9.44
C ALA A 104 12.24 8.37 -10.59
N ALA A 105 11.85 9.11 -11.65
CA ALA A 105 11.19 8.54 -12.81
C ALA A 105 12.07 7.50 -13.50
N ARG A 106 13.31 7.85 -13.81
CA ARG A 106 14.28 6.98 -14.46
C ARG A 106 14.58 5.70 -13.65
N GLU A 107 14.72 5.82 -12.32
CA GLU A 107 14.94 4.64 -11.48
C GLU A 107 13.68 3.76 -11.40
N ALA A 108 12.47 4.33 -11.44
CA ALA A 108 11.22 3.58 -11.53
C ALA A 108 11.07 2.86 -12.88
N GLU A 109 11.34 3.55 -14.00
CA GLU A 109 11.35 2.95 -15.34
C GLU A 109 12.29 1.75 -15.41
N LYS A 110 13.53 1.91 -14.91
CA LYS A 110 14.51 0.83 -14.84
C LYS A 110 14.06 -0.32 -13.94
N LEU A 111 13.46 -0.02 -12.78
CA LEU A 111 13.02 -1.01 -11.79
C LEU A 111 11.93 -1.92 -12.36
N PHE A 112 10.95 -1.33 -13.03
CA PHE A 112 9.79 -2.02 -13.53
C PHE A 112 9.89 -2.43 -15.00
N GLY A 113 10.82 -1.85 -15.77
CA GLY A 113 10.91 -2.03 -17.22
C GLY A 113 9.79 -1.32 -17.98
N ALA A 114 9.32 -0.20 -17.46
CA ALA A 114 8.25 0.60 -18.04
C ALA A 114 8.77 1.60 -19.08
N ASP A 115 7.94 1.98 -20.04
CA ASP A 115 8.27 3.01 -21.02
C ASP A 115 8.35 4.41 -20.41
N TYR A 116 7.52 4.66 -19.37
CA TYR A 116 7.46 5.94 -18.67
C TYR A 116 6.99 5.77 -17.23
N ALA A 117 7.50 6.62 -16.33
CA ALA A 117 7.10 6.68 -14.93
C ALA A 117 6.78 8.10 -14.48
N TYR A 118 5.56 8.32 -14.01
CA TYR A 118 5.09 9.56 -13.39
C TYR A 118 5.07 9.39 -11.87
N VAL A 119 5.91 10.12 -11.16
CA VAL A 119 6.23 9.87 -9.74
C VAL A 119 5.61 10.88 -8.77
N GLN A 120 4.78 11.79 -9.25
CA GLN A 120 4.19 12.86 -8.44
C GLN A 120 3.05 12.43 -7.51
N PRO A 121 2.18 11.44 -7.81
CA PRO A 121 1.01 11.15 -6.99
C PRO A 121 1.35 10.95 -5.50
N HIS A 122 0.52 11.56 -4.61
CA HIS A 122 0.73 11.57 -3.17
C HIS A 122 0.21 10.29 -2.50
N SER A 123 -0.76 9.63 -3.12
CA SER A 123 -1.37 8.38 -2.66
C SER A 123 -1.75 7.47 -3.84
N GLY A 124 -2.05 6.20 -3.56
CA GLY A 124 -2.59 5.28 -4.57
C GLY A 124 -3.93 5.74 -5.16
N CYS A 125 -4.75 6.43 -4.35
CA CYS A 125 -5.99 7.03 -4.83
C CYS A 125 -5.74 8.12 -5.87
N ASP A 126 -4.75 8.99 -5.64
CA ASP A 126 -4.36 10.03 -6.58
C ASP A 126 -3.80 9.44 -7.87
N ALA A 127 -2.96 8.38 -7.77
CA ALA A 127 -2.44 7.67 -8.93
C ALA A 127 -3.59 7.09 -9.79
N ASN A 128 -4.59 6.49 -9.15
CA ASN A 128 -5.76 5.99 -9.86
C ASN A 128 -6.59 7.12 -10.48
N LEU A 129 -6.74 8.27 -9.81
CA LEU A 129 -7.44 9.43 -10.38
C LEU A 129 -6.68 10.01 -11.57
N VAL A 130 -5.36 10.11 -11.52
CA VAL A 130 -4.52 10.53 -12.66
C VAL A 130 -4.70 9.55 -13.83
N ALA A 131 -4.66 8.24 -13.57
CA ALA A 131 -4.86 7.22 -14.60
C ALA A 131 -6.27 7.32 -15.22
N TYR A 132 -7.32 7.48 -14.42
CA TYR A 132 -8.69 7.66 -14.91
C TYR A 132 -8.84 8.90 -15.76
N TRP A 133 -8.27 10.02 -15.30
CA TRP A 133 -8.30 11.27 -16.04
C TRP A 133 -7.53 11.13 -17.37
N ALA A 134 -6.33 10.54 -17.35
CA ALA A 134 -5.52 10.33 -18.55
C ALA A 134 -6.26 9.45 -19.59
N ILE A 135 -6.90 8.35 -19.15
CA ILE A 135 -7.67 7.48 -20.01
C ILE A 135 -8.86 8.22 -20.62
N LEU A 136 -9.63 8.96 -19.82
CA LEU A 136 -10.77 9.74 -20.32
C LEU A 136 -10.33 10.82 -21.32
N ASN A 137 -9.20 11.50 -21.03
CA ASN A 137 -8.65 12.50 -21.93
C ASN A 137 -8.22 11.88 -23.27
N HIS A 138 -7.41 10.82 -23.19
CA HIS A 138 -6.87 10.12 -24.36
C HIS A 138 -7.96 9.52 -25.25
N THR A 139 -8.91 8.81 -24.65
CA THR A 139 -9.87 7.98 -25.40
C THR A 139 -11.19 8.67 -25.73
N ILE A 140 -11.57 9.71 -25.01
CA ILE A 140 -12.87 10.39 -25.18
C ILE A 140 -12.69 11.86 -25.58
N GLU A 141 -11.90 12.63 -24.78
CA GLU A 141 -11.77 14.07 -24.99
C GLU A 141 -11.03 14.38 -26.29
N MET A 142 -9.81 13.91 -26.44
CA MET A 142 -8.97 14.23 -27.61
C MET A 142 -9.62 13.81 -28.94
N PRO A 143 -10.16 12.58 -29.13
CA PRO A 143 -10.86 12.22 -30.34
C PRO A 143 -12.12 13.06 -30.59
N THR A 144 -12.80 13.51 -29.53
CA THR A 144 -13.97 14.39 -29.67
C THR A 144 -13.56 15.77 -30.16
N LEU A 145 -12.51 16.37 -29.59
CA LEU A 145 -11.99 17.67 -30.04
C LEU A 145 -11.52 17.61 -31.49
N GLU A 146 -10.81 16.55 -31.87
CA GLU A 146 -10.36 16.33 -33.25
C GLU A 146 -11.56 16.26 -34.22
N SER A 147 -12.59 15.50 -33.88
CA SER A 147 -13.81 15.36 -34.69
C SER A 147 -14.58 16.68 -34.87
N LEU A 148 -14.43 17.61 -33.92
CA LEU A 148 -15.05 18.94 -33.95
C LEU A 148 -14.14 19.99 -34.59
N GLY A 149 -12.88 19.65 -34.93
CA GLY A 149 -11.90 20.55 -35.50
C GLY A 149 -11.43 21.66 -34.53
N VAL A 150 -11.52 21.43 -33.21
CA VAL A 150 -11.06 22.35 -32.15
C VAL A 150 -9.84 21.78 -31.43
N LYS A 151 -9.01 22.69 -30.88
CA LYS A 151 -7.72 22.30 -30.25
C LYS A 151 -7.82 22.15 -28.73
N SER A 152 -8.81 22.76 -28.11
CA SER A 152 -8.94 22.81 -26.65
C SER A 152 -10.38 22.74 -26.22
N VAL A 153 -10.64 22.18 -25.04
CA VAL A 153 -11.96 22.25 -24.39
C VAL A 153 -12.46 23.68 -24.20
N SER A 154 -11.52 24.64 -24.09
CA SER A 154 -11.84 26.06 -23.98
C SER A 154 -12.48 26.65 -25.25
N ASP A 155 -12.30 25.99 -26.39
CA ASP A 155 -12.87 26.40 -27.68
C ASP A 155 -14.28 25.83 -27.92
N LEU A 156 -14.73 24.93 -27.05
CA LEU A 156 -16.05 24.30 -27.15
C LEU A 156 -17.18 25.29 -26.81
N THR A 157 -18.25 25.24 -27.59
CA THR A 157 -19.52 25.87 -27.19
C THR A 157 -20.08 25.17 -25.95
N LYS A 158 -20.96 25.86 -25.22
CA LYS A 158 -21.63 25.28 -24.05
C LYS A 158 -22.32 23.96 -24.37
N ALA A 159 -23.02 23.84 -25.50
CA ALA A 159 -23.72 22.62 -25.92
C ALA A 159 -22.72 21.46 -26.19
N GLN A 160 -21.60 21.74 -26.86
CA GLN A 160 -20.53 20.75 -27.10
C GLN A 160 -19.90 20.26 -25.80
N TRP A 161 -19.64 21.18 -24.85
CA TRP A 161 -19.13 20.86 -23.54
C TRP A 161 -20.11 19.97 -22.74
N GLU A 162 -21.41 20.30 -22.74
CA GLU A 162 -22.44 19.48 -22.08
C GLU A 162 -22.54 18.07 -22.68
N GLU A 163 -22.39 17.95 -24.00
CA GLU A 163 -22.37 16.64 -24.68
C GLU A 163 -21.12 15.83 -24.31
N LEU A 164 -19.93 16.47 -24.28
CA LEU A 164 -18.69 15.81 -23.85
C LEU A 164 -18.80 15.30 -22.39
N ARG A 165 -19.38 16.12 -21.49
CA ARG A 165 -19.62 15.71 -20.09
C ARG A 165 -20.55 14.48 -19.98
N LYS A 166 -21.57 14.38 -20.81
CA LYS A 166 -22.43 13.18 -20.86
C LYS A 166 -21.64 11.97 -21.31
N ARG A 167 -20.75 12.12 -22.30
CA ARG A 167 -19.86 11.03 -22.74
C ARG A 167 -18.95 10.57 -21.63
N PHE A 168 -18.34 11.45 -20.85
CA PHE A 168 -17.54 11.08 -19.67
C PHE A 168 -18.39 10.28 -18.66
N GLY A 169 -19.56 10.78 -18.29
CA GLY A 169 -20.43 10.16 -17.29
C GLY A 169 -21.04 8.81 -17.70
N SER A 170 -21.02 8.48 -19.00
CA SER A 170 -21.53 7.21 -19.53
C SER A 170 -20.47 6.11 -19.64
N GLN A 171 -19.21 6.40 -19.30
CA GLN A 171 -18.12 5.43 -19.39
C GLN A 171 -18.21 4.40 -18.26
N ARG A 172 -17.82 3.15 -18.56
CA ARG A 172 -17.88 2.03 -17.62
C ARG A 172 -16.51 1.63 -17.13
N LEU A 173 -16.43 1.41 -15.82
CA LEU A 173 -15.27 0.84 -15.13
C LEU A 173 -15.59 -0.58 -14.65
N MET A 174 -14.83 -1.57 -15.11
CA MET A 174 -14.97 -2.95 -14.69
C MET A 174 -13.73 -3.36 -13.88
N GLY A 175 -13.87 -3.43 -12.55
CA GLY A 175 -12.81 -3.78 -11.61
C GLY A 175 -13.23 -4.90 -10.67
N LEU A 176 -12.28 -5.46 -9.91
CA LEU A 176 -12.59 -6.48 -8.89
C LEU A 176 -13.48 -5.87 -7.81
N ASP A 177 -14.59 -6.55 -7.50
CA ASP A 177 -15.51 -6.15 -6.44
C ASP A 177 -14.80 -5.99 -5.10
N TYR A 178 -15.19 -4.96 -4.35
CA TYR A 178 -14.61 -4.66 -3.04
C TYR A 178 -14.66 -5.84 -2.06
N TYR A 179 -15.80 -6.55 -2.01
CA TYR A 179 -15.97 -7.70 -1.13
C TYR A 179 -15.23 -8.95 -1.61
N SER A 180 -14.84 -8.99 -2.87
CA SER A 180 -13.97 -10.03 -3.46
C SER A 180 -12.48 -9.72 -3.35
N GLY A 181 -12.13 -8.60 -2.71
CA GLY A 181 -10.73 -8.21 -2.47
C GLY A 181 -10.25 -7.02 -3.30
N GLY A 182 -11.11 -6.35 -4.08
CA GLY A 182 -10.79 -5.11 -4.80
C GLY A 182 -10.51 -3.93 -3.87
N HIS A 183 -9.89 -2.88 -4.42
CA HIS A 183 -9.70 -1.63 -3.68
C HIS A 183 -10.92 -0.72 -3.83
N LEU A 184 -11.13 0.21 -2.88
CA LEU A 184 -12.24 1.20 -2.93
C LEU A 184 -12.27 1.96 -4.27
N THR A 185 -11.10 2.34 -4.79
CA THR A 185 -11.00 3.07 -6.07
C THR A 185 -11.29 2.23 -7.31
N HIS A 186 -11.56 0.93 -7.18
CA HIS A 186 -11.92 0.03 -8.29
C HIS A 186 -13.43 0.05 -8.59
N GLY A 187 -14.10 1.16 -8.30
CA GLY A 187 -15.54 1.31 -8.58
C GLY A 187 -16.45 1.03 -7.38
N TYR A 188 -15.92 1.00 -6.13
CA TYR A 188 -16.79 0.86 -4.98
C TYR A 188 -17.80 2.00 -4.89
N ARG A 189 -19.09 1.69 -4.73
CA ARG A 189 -20.22 2.62 -4.87
C ARG A 189 -20.09 3.94 -4.08
N MET A 190 -19.41 3.92 -2.92
CA MET A 190 -19.20 5.12 -2.10
C MET A 190 -17.95 5.90 -2.49
N ASN A 191 -17.06 5.35 -3.29
CA ASN A 191 -15.84 5.98 -3.72
C ASN A 191 -16.05 6.93 -4.91
N VAL A 192 -15.13 7.89 -5.07
CA VAL A 192 -15.15 8.85 -6.18
C VAL A 192 -15.12 8.17 -7.55
N SER A 193 -14.45 7.02 -7.70
CA SER A 193 -14.41 6.26 -8.95
C SER A 193 -15.80 5.88 -9.46
N ALA A 194 -16.71 5.46 -8.56
CA ALA A 194 -18.12 5.18 -8.90
C ALA A 194 -18.99 6.44 -9.05
N LYS A 195 -18.42 7.64 -8.85
CA LYS A 195 -19.06 8.93 -9.19
C LYS A 195 -18.62 9.43 -10.57
N ILE A 196 -17.44 8.98 -11.03
CA ILE A 196 -16.89 9.30 -12.35
C ILE A 196 -17.44 8.32 -13.40
N PHE A 197 -17.45 7.02 -13.06
CA PHE A 197 -17.81 5.93 -13.98
C PHE A 197 -19.09 5.19 -13.53
N GLU A 198 -19.79 4.61 -14.51
CA GLU A 198 -20.71 3.51 -14.24
C GLU A 198 -19.88 2.28 -13.84
N SER A 199 -19.94 1.89 -12.57
CA SER A 199 -19.17 0.77 -12.05
C SER A 199 -19.90 -0.55 -12.28
N VAL A 200 -19.22 -1.49 -12.95
CA VAL A 200 -19.71 -2.86 -13.22
C VAL A 200 -18.66 -3.87 -12.74
N PRO A 201 -18.61 -4.19 -11.44
CA PRO A 201 -17.56 -5.02 -10.90
C PRO A 201 -17.66 -6.49 -11.34
N TYR A 202 -16.49 -7.14 -11.49
CA TYR A 202 -16.41 -8.60 -11.55
C TYR A 202 -16.08 -9.17 -10.17
N THR A 203 -16.41 -10.44 -9.96
CA THR A 203 -16.22 -11.13 -8.67
C THR A 203 -15.37 -12.38 -8.85
N VAL A 204 -14.92 -12.95 -7.73
CA VAL A 204 -14.33 -14.30 -7.72
C VAL A 204 -15.43 -15.36 -7.82
N ASP A 205 -15.06 -16.54 -8.26
CA ASP A 205 -15.96 -17.71 -8.21
C ASP A 205 -16.32 -18.05 -6.76
N LYS A 206 -17.58 -18.40 -6.55
CA LYS A 206 -18.11 -18.56 -5.20
C LYS A 206 -17.58 -19.79 -4.47
N GLU A 207 -17.26 -20.84 -5.18
CA GLU A 207 -16.82 -22.11 -4.60
C GLU A 207 -15.32 -22.14 -4.36
N SER A 208 -14.54 -21.78 -5.37
CA SER A 208 -13.09 -21.78 -5.33
C SER A 208 -12.49 -20.52 -4.67
N GLY A 209 -13.21 -19.39 -4.75
CA GLY A 209 -12.69 -18.07 -4.38
C GLY A 209 -11.66 -17.51 -5.34
N LEU A 210 -11.50 -18.11 -6.54
CA LEU A 210 -10.54 -17.71 -7.56
C LEU A 210 -11.21 -16.83 -8.62
N LEU A 211 -10.39 -16.08 -9.38
CA LEU A 211 -10.84 -15.37 -10.56
C LEU A 211 -11.18 -16.39 -11.65
N ASP A 212 -12.40 -16.30 -12.19
CA ASP A 212 -12.84 -17.03 -13.37
C ASP A 212 -12.68 -16.12 -14.59
N TYR A 213 -11.59 -16.32 -15.33
CA TYR A 213 -11.25 -15.47 -16.48
C TYR A 213 -12.25 -15.60 -17.64
N ASP A 214 -12.90 -16.75 -17.80
CA ASP A 214 -13.89 -16.93 -18.87
C ASP A 214 -15.21 -16.22 -18.51
N ALA A 215 -15.60 -16.23 -17.24
CA ALA A 215 -16.73 -15.44 -16.76
C ALA A 215 -16.45 -13.93 -16.86
N ILE A 216 -15.21 -13.50 -16.55
CA ILE A 216 -14.77 -12.10 -16.68
C ILE A 216 -14.79 -11.68 -18.17
N GLU A 217 -14.28 -12.53 -19.07
CA GLU A 217 -14.32 -12.27 -20.52
C GLU A 217 -15.74 -12.11 -21.02
N LYS A 218 -16.63 -13.03 -20.68
CA LYS A 218 -18.04 -12.97 -21.05
C LYS A 218 -18.68 -11.65 -20.58
N GLN A 219 -18.47 -11.30 -19.31
CA GLN A 219 -19.00 -10.05 -18.75
C GLN A 219 -18.40 -8.81 -19.45
N ALA A 220 -17.08 -8.79 -19.73
CA ALA A 220 -16.42 -7.70 -20.42
C ALA A 220 -16.96 -7.50 -21.86
N MET A 221 -17.25 -8.59 -22.58
CA MET A 221 -17.84 -8.55 -23.92
C MET A 221 -19.29 -8.00 -23.92
N GLU A 222 -20.04 -8.27 -22.87
CA GLU A 222 -21.41 -7.74 -22.69
C GLU A 222 -21.41 -6.27 -22.26
N VAL A 223 -20.53 -5.91 -21.30
CA VAL A 223 -20.45 -4.57 -20.69
C VAL A 223 -19.74 -3.58 -21.61
N LYS A 224 -18.70 -4.03 -22.33
CA LYS A 224 -17.78 -3.19 -23.12
C LYS A 224 -17.26 -2.00 -22.28
N PRO A 225 -16.53 -2.24 -21.20
CA PRO A 225 -16.03 -1.18 -20.35
C PRO A 225 -14.99 -0.33 -21.09
N LEU A 226 -14.91 0.97 -20.74
CA LEU A 226 -13.78 1.78 -21.16
C LEU A 226 -12.49 1.29 -20.49
N ILE A 227 -12.58 0.93 -19.21
CA ILE A 227 -11.46 0.49 -18.39
C ILE A 227 -11.73 -0.91 -17.83
N LEU A 228 -10.88 -1.86 -18.17
CA LEU A 228 -10.78 -3.13 -17.48
C LEU A 228 -9.65 -3.02 -16.47
N LEU A 229 -10.01 -3.00 -15.17
CA LEU A 229 -9.07 -2.78 -14.06
C LEU A 229 -8.78 -4.08 -13.34
N ALA A 230 -7.52 -4.53 -13.39
CA ALA A 230 -7.02 -5.65 -12.61
C ALA A 230 -6.20 -5.15 -11.41
N GLY A 231 -6.15 -5.96 -10.34
CA GLY A 231 -5.44 -5.64 -9.11
C GLY A 231 -6.29 -5.90 -7.87
N PHE A 232 -5.65 -5.90 -6.70
CA PHE A 232 -6.33 -6.29 -5.47
C PHE A 232 -5.74 -5.62 -4.22
N SER A 233 -6.54 -5.61 -3.16
CA SER A 233 -6.12 -5.31 -1.78
C SER A 233 -6.15 -6.55 -0.88
N ALA A 234 -6.94 -7.56 -1.22
CA ALA A 234 -7.18 -8.72 -0.36
C ALA A 234 -7.46 -10.01 -1.17
N TYR A 235 -6.73 -10.23 -2.27
CA TYR A 235 -6.79 -11.46 -3.04
C TYR A 235 -5.48 -12.24 -2.88
N PRO A 236 -5.50 -13.50 -2.37
CA PRO A 236 -4.28 -14.21 -1.98
C PRO A 236 -3.60 -14.98 -3.11
N ARG A 237 -4.06 -14.85 -4.35
CA ARG A 237 -3.50 -15.55 -5.50
C ARG A 237 -2.86 -14.61 -6.52
N LYS A 238 -2.06 -15.14 -7.41
CA LYS A 238 -1.53 -14.41 -8.56
C LYS A 238 -2.64 -14.10 -9.56
N ILE A 239 -2.50 -12.99 -10.27
CA ILE A 239 -3.35 -12.63 -11.40
C ILE A 239 -2.57 -12.87 -12.69
N ASP A 240 -3.21 -13.51 -13.66
CA ASP A 240 -2.71 -13.65 -15.02
C ASP A 240 -3.04 -12.39 -15.82
N PHE A 241 -2.04 -11.51 -15.97
CA PHE A 241 -2.21 -10.24 -16.68
C PHE A 241 -2.23 -10.40 -18.19
N LYS A 242 -1.61 -11.45 -18.71
CA LYS A 242 -1.72 -11.80 -20.13
C LYS A 242 -3.16 -12.13 -20.50
N ARG A 243 -3.83 -12.91 -19.65
CA ARG A 243 -5.24 -13.23 -19.86
C ARG A 243 -6.13 -11.99 -19.78
N PHE A 244 -5.84 -11.06 -18.86
CA PHE A 244 -6.52 -9.77 -18.81
C PHE A 244 -6.28 -8.92 -20.07
N ARG A 245 -5.05 -8.94 -20.64
CA ARG A 245 -4.75 -8.26 -21.90
C ARG A 245 -5.58 -8.82 -23.05
N GLU A 246 -5.65 -10.14 -23.17
CA GLU A 246 -6.48 -10.80 -24.19
C GLU A 246 -7.96 -10.41 -24.08
N ILE A 247 -8.49 -10.31 -22.85
CA ILE A 247 -9.88 -9.87 -22.61
C ILE A 247 -10.06 -8.41 -23.01
N ALA A 248 -9.14 -7.54 -22.60
CA ALA A 248 -9.20 -6.11 -22.91
C ALA A 248 -9.15 -5.86 -24.43
N ASP A 249 -8.28 -6.56 -25.16
CA ASP A 249 -8.17 -6.48 -26.62
C ASP A 249 -9.48 -6.90 -27.31
N LYS A 250 -10.11 -7.98 -26.83
CA LYS A 250 -11.38 -8.46 -27.40
C LYS A 250 -12.54 -7.50 -27.18
N CYS A 251 -12.63 -6.85 -26.02
CA CYS A 251 -13.74 -5.94 -25.72
C CYS A 251 -13.45 -4.46 -26.06
N GLY A 252 -12.19 -4.14 -26.44
CA GLY A 252 -11.75 -2.78 -26.78
C GLY A 252 -11.53 -1.88 -25.56
N ALA A 253 -11.23 -2.45 -24.39
CA ALA A 253 -10.99 -1.70 -23.17
C ALA A 253 -9.51 -1.31 -23.02
N VAL A 254 -9.24 -0.19 -22.33
CA VAL A 254 -7.93 0.10 -21.78
C VAL A 254 -7.67 -0.84 -20.60
N LEU A 255 -6.57 -1.59 -20.62
CA LEU A 255 -6.16 -2.42 -19.49
C LEU A 255 -5.38 -1.57 -18.49
N MET A 256 -5.99 -1.31 -17.34
CA MET A 256 -5.36 -0.67 -16.20
C MET A 256 -5.05 -1.70 -15.12
N VAL A 257 -3.85 -1.63 -14.50
CA VAL A 257 -3.50 -2.49 -13.37
C VAL A 257 -3.12 -1.66 -12.17
N ASP A 258 -3.77 -1.89 -11.03
CA ASP A 258 -3.35 -1.39 -9.72
C ASP A 258 -2.50 -2.45 -9.01
N MET A 259 -1.18 -2.30 -9.06
CA MET A 259 -0.23 -3.22 -8.42
C MET A 259 0.20 -2.79 -7.02
N ALA A 260 -0.50 -1.84 -6.39
CA ALA A 260 -0.09 -1.24 -5.13
C ALA A 260 0.27 -2.26 -4.04
N HIS A 261 -0.46 -3.35 -3.93
CA HIS A 261 -0.18 -4.38 -2.94
C HIS A 261 1.04 -5.23 -3.26
N PHE A 262 1.31 -5.50 -4.53
CA PHE A 262 2.34 -6.43 -4.96
C PHE A 262 3.47 -5.80 -5.77
N ALA A 263 3.54 -4.47 -5.85
CA ALA A 263 4.59 -3.76 -6.59
C ALA A 263 6.01 -4.18 -6.19
N GLY A 264 6.26 -4.45 -4.91
CA GLY A 264 7.54 -4.95 -4.44
C GLY A 264 7.86 -6.36 -4.96
N LEU A 265 6.85 -7.18 -5.23
CA LEU A 265 7.03 -8.53 -5.81
C LEU A 265 7.33 -8.43 -7.32
N VAL A 266 6.77 -7.45 -8.02
CA VAL A 266 7.11 -7.14 -9.42
C VAL A 266 8.53 -6.58 -9.49
N ALA A 267 8.86 -5.57 -8.68
CA ALA A 267 10.19 -4.98 -8.59
C ALA A 267 11.28 -6.02 -8.26
N GLY A 268 11.02 -6.90 -7.30
CA GLY A 268 11.91 -7.98 -6.89
C GLY A 268 11.94 -9.19 -7.82
N LYS A 269 11.22 -9.14 -8.98
CA LYS A 269 11.17 -10.19 -9.99
C LYS A 269 10.62 -11.53 -9.46
N VAL A 270 9.69 -11.47 -8.50
CA VAL A 270 8.88 -12.61 -8.04
C VAL A 270 7.72 -12.85 -9.01
N PHE A 271 7.09 -11.76 -9.47
CA PHE A 271 6.06 -11.77 -10.49
C PHE A 271 6.70 -11.43 -11.83
N THR A 272 6.76 -12.40 -12.72
CA THR A 272 7.40 -12.33 -14.04
C THR A 272 6.54 -13.06 -15.09
N GLY A 273 6.85 -12.90 -16.38
CA GLY A 273 6.10 -13.54 -17.45
C GLY A 273 4.64 -13.10 -17.45
N ASP A 274 3.70 -14.04 -17.52
CA ASP A 274 2.25 -13.76 -17.58
C ASP A 274 1.71 -13.06 -16.32
N TYR A 275 2.50 -13.02 -15.23
CA TYR A 275 2.20 -12.35 -13.96
C TYR A 275 2.84 -10.97 -13.79
N ASP A 276 3.56 -10.45 -14.81
CA ASP A 276 4.12 -9.10 -14.78
C ASP A 276 3.11 -8.10 -15.39
N PRO A 277 2.50 -7.22 -14.58
CA PRO A 277 1.49 -6.30 -15.08
C PRO A 277 2.04 -5.28 -16.07
N VAL A 278 3.32 -4.90 -15.94
CA VAL A 278 3.93 -3.85 -16.77
C VAL A 278 4.11 -4.30 -18.23
N ALA A 279 4.27 -5.61 -18.43
CA ALA A 279 4.37 -6.18 -19.78
C ALA A 279 3.05 -6.10 -20.57
N PHE A 280 1.91 -6.07 -19.91
CA PHE A 280 0.59 -6.23 -20.56
C PHE A 280 -0.33 -5.01 -20.44
N ALA A 281 -0.25 -4.25 -19.34
CA ALA A 281 -1.17 -3.13 -19.11
C ALA A 281 -0.78 -1.89 -19.93
N ASP A 282 -1.78 -1.08 -20.24
CA ASP A 282 -1.59 0.23 -20.86
C ASP A 282 -1.16 1.26 -19.82
N ILE A 283 -1.77 1.20 -18.62
CA ILE A 283 -1.43 2.02 -17.46
C ILE A 283 -1.34 1.13 -16.22
N VAL A 284 -0.28 1.31 -15.44
CA VAL A 284 -0.09 0.64 -14.14
C VAL A 284 0.03 1.68 -13.04
N THR A 285 -0.74 1.53 -11.98
CA THR A 285 -0.64 2.39 -10.78
C THR A 285 -0.08 1.62 -9.61
N SER A 286 0.57 2.32 -8.70
CA SER A 286 1.07 1.71 -7.46
C SER A 286 1.24 2.74 -6.36
N THR A 287 1.13 2.26 -5.11
CA THR A 287 1.70 2.92 -3.94
C THR A 287 3.18 2.57 -3.80
N THR A 288 3.94 3.40 -3.09
CA THR A 288 5.37 3.18 -2.85
C THR A 288 5.69 2.53 -1.50
N HIS A 289 4.74 2.47 -0.55
CA HIS A 289 4.97 2.18 0.86
C HIS A 289 4.53 0.79 1.35
N LYS A 290 4.01 -0.09 0.48
CA LYS A 290 3.58 -1.46 0.86
C LYS A 290 4.73 -2.46 0.65
N THR A 291 4.56 -3.46 -0.20
CA THR A 291 5.65 -4.40 -0.53
C THR A 291 6.87 -3.72 -1.12
N LEU A 292 6.70 -2.57 -1.79
CA LEU A 292 7.81 -1.79 -2.37
C LEU A 292 8.70 -1.11 -1.31
N ARG A 293 8.25 -1.00 -0.06
CA ARG A 293 9.04 -0.56 1.10
C ARG A 293 9.60 0.87 1.01
N GLY A 294 8.95 1.74 0.25
CA GLY A 294 9.31 3.16 0.10
C GLY A 294 8.55 4.10 1.03
N PRO A 295 8.64 5.42 0.81
CA PRO A 295 7.86 6.42 1.53
C PRO A 295 6.38 6.32 1.19
N ARG A 296 5.50 6.92 2.00
CA ARG A 296 4.09 7.07 1.62
C ARG A 296 3.99 7.98 0.41
N GLY A 297 3.38 7.45 -0.64
CA GLY A 297 3.24 8.07 -1.93
C GLY A 297 2.80 7.04 -2.98
N ALA A 298 2.83 7.43 -4.25
CA ALA A 298 2.43 6.57 -5.35
C ALA A 298 3.16 6.93 -6.64
N LEU A 299 2.91 6.17 -7.69
CA LEU A 299 3.42 6.38 -9.04
C LEU A 299 2.42 5.84 -10.07
N VAL A 300 2.54 6.33 -11.31
CA VAL A 300 1.88 5.78 -12.49
C VAL A 300 2.95 5.39 -13.49
N LEU A 301 2.86 4.19 -14.04
CA LEU A 301 3.64 3.73 -15.17
C LEU A 301 2.70 3.65 -16.37
N CYS A 302 3.14 4.00 -17.56
CA CYS A 302 2.28 3.92 -18.73
C CYS A 302 3.06 3.62 -20.00
N LYS A 303 2.34 3.16 -21.02
CA LYS A 303 2.84 3.07 -22.40
C LYS A 303 3.00 4.46 -22.99
N ARG A 304 3.81 4.57 -24.04
CA ARG A 304 4.21 5.83 -24.67
C ARG A 304 3.05 6.71 -25.10
N GLU A 305 1.97 6.11 -25.59
CA GLU A 305 0.78 6.83 -26.04
C GLU A 305 0.07 7.64 -24.94
N PHE A 306 0.27 7.28 -23.66
CA PHE A 306 -0.37 7.96 -22.53
C PHE A 306 0.52 9.00 -21.82
N ILE A 307 1.79 9.18 -22.26
CA ILE A 307 2.75 10.05 -21.55
C ILE A 307 2.21 11.47 -21.39
N ASP A 308 1.77 12.09 -22.49
CA ASP A 308 1.31 13.47 -22.48
C ASP A 308 0.07 13.65 -21.59
N ASP A 309 -0.82 12.64 -21.58
CA ASP A 309 -2.03 12.68 -20.76
C ASP A 309 -1.69 12.50 -19.28
N VAL A 310 -0.82 11.56 -18.94
CA VAL A 310 -0.40 11.32 -17.56
C VAL A 310 0.35 12.52 -16.99
N ASN A 311 1.22 13.18 -17.77
CA ASN A 311 1.98 14.38 -17.35
C ASN A 311 1.07 15.56 -17.00
N LYS A 312 -0.05 15.71 -17.69
CA LYS A 312 -1.07 16.72 -17.37
C LYS A 312 -1.79 16.43 -16.05
N GLY A 313 -1.57 15.27 -15.43
CA GLY A 313 -2.07 14.97 -14.09
C GLY A 313 -1.75 16.06 -13.06
N CYS A 314 -0.62 16.78 -13.23
CA CYS A 314 -0.33 18.03 -12.54
C CYS A 314 -0.28 19.19 -13.56
N PRO A 315 -1.18 20.18 -13.48
CA PRO A 315 -2.05 20.50 -12.33
C PRO A 315 -3.52 20.04 -12.46
N MET A 316 -3.88 19.19 -13.44
CA MET A 316 -5.30 18.91 -13.73
C MET A 316 -5.98 18.03 -12.68
N VAL A 317 -5.22 17.18 -11.97
CA VAL A 317 -5.73 16.27 -10.93
C VAL A 317 -5.02 16.52 -9.60
N LEU A 318 -3.69 16.69 -9.65
CA LEU A 318 -2.84 16.94 -8.49
C LEU A 318 -2.54 18.43 -8.38
N GLY A 319 -2.33 18.90 -7.13
CA GLY A 319 -1.66 20.17 -6.86
C GLY A 319 -0.14 20.06 -6.97
N GLY A 320 0.59 21.02 -6.38
CA GLY A 320 2.04 21.04 -6.40
C GLY A 320 2.67 19.73 -5.90
N PRO A 321 3.64 19.16 -6.62
CA PRO A 321 4.28 17.91 -6.25
C PRO A 321 5.12 18.08 -4.98
N LEU A 322 5.21 17.02 -4.17
CA LEU A 322 5.99 16.97 -2.93
C LEU A 322 7.44 16.58 -3.25
N GLY A 323 8.28 17.55 -3.60
CA GLY A 323 9.68 17.32 -4.01
C GLY A 323 10.49 16.51 -3.00
N ASN A 324 10.29 16.75 -1.70
CA ASN A 324 10.92 16.01 -0.63
C ASN A 324 10.50 14.52 -0.60
N ILE A 325 9.24 14.21 -0.87
CA ILE A 325 8.76 12.83 -0.97
C ILE A 325 9.25 12.16 -2.27
N ILE A 326 9.34 12.90 -3.37
CA ILE A 326 9.90 12.39 -4.62
C ILE A 326 11.39 12.02 -4.43
N ALA A 327 12.16 12.82 -3.67
CA ALA A 327 13.52 12.47 -3.29
C ALA A 327 13.58 11.13 -2.53
N ALA A 328 12.70 10.92 -1.56
CA ALA A 328 12.61 9.66 -0.83
C ALA A 328 12.18 8.48 -1.72
N LYS A 329 11.30 8.71 -2.72
CA LYS A 329 10.96 7.70 -3.74
C LYS A 329 12.20 7.31 -4.56
N ALA A 330 13.01 8.30 -5.00
CA ALA A 330 14.25 8.02 -5.74
C ALA A 330 15.21 7.14 -4.93
N VAL A 331 15.38 7.41 -3.62
CA VAL A 331 16.19 6.58 -2.72
C VAL A 331 15.63 5.15 -2.65
N SER A 332 14.33 5.01 -2.42
CA SER A 332 13.70 3.68 -2.29
C SER A 332 13.74 2.87 -3.59
N PHE A 333 13.64 3.50 -4.75
CA PHE A 333 13.75 2.80 -6.05
C PHE A 333 15.18 2.29 -6.29
N LYS A 334 16.20 3.08 -5.89
CA LYS A 334 17.59 2.63 -5.94
C LYS A 334 17.84 1.45 -5.00
N GLU A 335 17.29 1.46 -3.79
CA GLU A 335 17.33 0.30 -2.88
C GLU A 335 16.63 -0.92 -3.51
N ALA A 336 15.49 -0.72 -4.17
CA ALA A 336 14.73 -1.80 -4.80
C ALA A 336 15.41 -2.43 -6.02
N LEU A 337 16.42 -1.77 -6.61
CA LEU A 337 17.21 -2.30 -7.71
C LEU A 337 18.34 -3.25 -7.27
N THR A 338 18.59 -3.38 -5.97
CA THR A 338 19.66 -4.22 -5.42
C THR A 338 19.31 -5.72 -5.40
N SER A 339 20.35 -6.57 -5.30
CA SER A 339 20.20 -8.02 -5.10
C SER A 339 19.52 -8.36 -3.78
N GLU A 340 19.85 -7.61 -2.74
CA GLU A 340 19.30 -7.77 -1.39
C GLU A 340 17.79 -7.52 -1.37
N TYR A 341 17.34 -6.53 -2.15
CA TYR A 341 15.90 -6.30 -2.29
C TYR A 341 15.19 -7.44 -3.04
N ARG A 342 15.82 -8.01 -4.06
CA ARG A 342 15.27 -9.18 -4.76
C ARG A 342 15.12 -10.37 -3.81
N GLU A 343 16.14 -10.63 -3.01
CA GLU A 343 16.08 -11.68 -1.99
C GLU A 343 14.95 -11.42 -0.97
N TYR A 344 14.85 -10.17 -0.48
CA TYR A 344 13.76 -9.75 0.39
C TYR A 344 12.38 -10.02 -0.23
N ALA A 345 12.16 -9.66 -1.49
CA ALA A 345 10.88 -9.87 -2.17
C ALA A 345 10.52 -11.37 -2.29
N HIS A 346 11.50 -12.22 -2.61
CA HIS A 346 11.32 -13.68 -2.62
C HIS A 346 11.01 -14.22 -1.21
N ASN A 347 11.68 -13.71 -0.19
CA ASN A 347 11.46 -14.12 1.20
C ASN A 347 10.08 -13.72 1.72
N ILE A 348 9.49 -12.60 1.25
CA ILE A 348 8.08 -12.25 1.56
C ILE A 348 7.15 -13.41 1.19
N VAL A 349 7.25 -13.93 -0.03
CA VAL A 349 6.36 -14.98 -0.51
C VAL A 349 6.67 -16.33 0.16
N LYS A 350 7.94 -16.66 0.38
CA LYS A 350 8.33 -17.85 1.14
C LYS A 350 7.73 -17.84 2.54
N ASN A 351 7.87 -16.73 3.24
CA ASN A 351 7.29 -16.55 4.57
C ASN A 351 5.75 -16.63 4.55
N ALA A 352 5.11 -16.04 3.55
CA ALA A 352 3.65 -16.12 3.42
C ALA A 352 3.17 -17.55 3.19
N CYS A 353 3.83 -18.29 2.28
CA CYS A 353 3.52 -19.70 2.02
C CYS A 353 3.78 -20.57 3.24
N ALA A 354 4.89 -20.37 3.96
CA ALA A 354 5.20 -21.09 5.19
C ALA A 354 4.15 -20.81 6.28
N LEU A 355 3.82 -19.53 6.49
CA LEU A 355 2.79 -19.14 7.46
C LEU A 355 1.41 -19.73 7.11
N ALA A 356 1.01 -19.71 5.84
CA ALA A 356 -0.24 -20.29 5.38
C ALA A 356 -0.28 -21.80 5.64
N LYS A 357 0.82 -22.52 5.36
CA LYS A 357 0.95 -23.95 5.62
C LYS A 357 0.81 -24.27 7.11
N GLU A 358 1.49 -23.51 7.98
CA GLU A 358 1.42 -23.72 9.43
C GLU A 358 0.02 -23.37 9.98
N CYS A 359 -0.61 -22.32 9.50
CA CYS A 359 -1.99 -21.98 9.84
C CYS A 359 -2.96 -23.11 9.44
N ALA A 360 -2.84 -23.64 8.23
CA ALA A 360 -3.67 -24.75 7.76
C ALA A 360 -3.44 -26.03 8.58
N ALA A 361 -2.19 -26.33 8.96
CA ALA A 361 -1.85 -27.47 9.81
C ALA A 361 -2.47 -27.38 11.24
N LEU A 362 -2.70 -26.17 11.73
CA LEU A 362 -3.40 -25.90 13.00
C LEU A 362 -4.94 -25.91 12.84
N GLY A 363 -5.47 -26.14 11.64
CA GLY A 363 -6.89 -26.22 11.36
C GLY A 363 -7.56 -24.88 11.03
N MET A 364 -6.79 -23.81 10.80
CA MET A 364 -7.34 -22.53 10.35
C MET A 364 -7.86 -22.65 8.92
N LYS A 365 -9.04 -22.10 8.66
CA LYS A 365 -9.64 -22.10 7.33
C LYS A 365 -9.13 -20.89 6.53
N LEU A 366 -8.32 -21.16 5.53
CA LEU A 366 -7.76 -20.15 4.63
C LEU A 366 -8.65 -19.97 3.40
N GLN A 367 -8.92 -18.72 3.03
CA GLN A 367 -9.55 -18.41 1.74
C GLN A 367 -8.63 -18.92 0.61
N THR A 368 -9.21 -19.58 -0.39
CA THR A 368 -8.48 -20.23 -1.51
C THR A 368 -7.49 -21.34 -1.10
N GLY A 369 -7.50 -21.79 0.16
CA GLY A 369 -6.61 -22.84 0.67
C GLY A 369 -5.15 -22.45 0.87
N GLY A 370 -4.75 -21.17 0.66
CA GLY A 370 -3.37 -20.71 0.82
C GLY A 370 -3.08 -19.38 0.12
N THR A 371 -1.81 -19.16 -0.24
CA THR A 371 -1.39 -17.92 -0.90
C THR A 371 -0.27 -18.15 -1.91
N ASP A 372 -0.22 -17.31 -2.95
CA ASP A 372 0.87 -17.23 -3.94
C ASP A 372 1.61 -15.88 -3.87
N ASN A 373 1.24 -15.03 -2.91
CA ASN A 373 1.80 -13.69 -2.77
C ASN A 373 2.16 -13.36 -1.30
N HIS A 374 2.04 -12.11 -0.88
CA HIS A 374 2.47 -11.61 0.43
C HIS A 374 1.38 -11.65 1.51
N LEU A 375 0.15 -12.06 1.18
CA LEU A 375 -0.99 -12.00 2.10
C LEU A 375 -1.83 -13.28 2.04
N MET A 376 -2.59 -13.50 3.11
CA MET A 376 -3.62 -14.53 3.19
C MET A 376 -4.84 -14.00 3.95
N LEU A 377 -5.98 -14.63 3.74
CA LEU A 377 -7.21 -14.38 4.47
C LEU A 377 -7.58 -15.61 5.28
N ILE A 378 -7.89 -15.42 6.57
CA ILE A 378 -8.27 -16.46 7.50
C ILE A 378 -9.73 -16.25 7.90
N ASP A 379 -10.58 -17.27 7.72
CA ASP A 379 -11.97 -17.29 8.17
C ASP A 379 -12.01 -17.57 9.69
N VAL A 380 -12.32 -16.53 10.47
CA VAL A 380 -12.36 -16.61 11.93
C VAL A 380 -13.73 -17.01 12.47
N THR A 381 -14.74 -17.18 11.62
CA THR A 381 -16.06 -17.68 12.02
C THR A 381 -16.00 -19.11 12.55
N THR A 382 -15.01 -19.89 12.13
CA THR A 382 -14.72 -21.22 12.66
C THR A 382 -14.37 -21.24 14.15
N TYR A 383 -13.93 -20.09 14.69
CA TYR A 383 -13.67 -19.86 16.12
C TYR A 383 -14.87 -19.18 16.82
N GLY A 384 -15.99 -18.97 16.12
CA GLY A 384 -17.16 -18.28 16.64
C GLY A 384 -16.95 -16.76 16.78
N LEU A 385 -15.96 -16.18 16.08
CA LEU A 385 -15.59 -14.78 16.15
C LEU A 385 -15.98 -14.02 14.86
N THR A 386 -16.15 -12.72 14.98
CA THR A 386 -16.09 -11.80 13.84
C THR A 386 -14.64 -11.36 13.59
N GLY A 387 -14.35 -10.84 12.39
CA GLY A 387 -13.04 -10.29 12.08
C GLY A 387 -12.62 -9.16 13.04
N ARG A 388 -13.57 -8.28 13.43
CA ARG A 388 -13.33 -7.21 14.42
C ARG A 388 -12.96 -7.74 15.79
N GLN A 389 -13.56 -8.83 16.22
CA GLN A 389 -13.22 -9.48 17.49
C GLN A 389 -11.83 -10.10 17.45
N ALA A 390 -11.50 -10.79 16.37
CA ALA A 390 -10.17 -11.35 16.17
C ALA A 390 -9.08 -10.27 16.11
N GLU A 391 -9.29 -9.18 15.35
CA GLU A 391 -8.41 -8.01 15.29
C GLU A 391 -8.15 -7.41 16.69
N ALA A 392 -9.21 -7.18 17.47
CA ALA A 392 -9.11 -6.63 18.82
C ALA A 392 -8.33 -7.56 19.78
N ALA A 393 -8.55 -8.87 19.70
CA ALA A 393 -7.83 -9.85 20.52
C ALA A 393 -6.34 -9.91 20.16
N MET A 394 -6.03 -9.92 18.87
CA MET A 394 -4.66 -9.93 18.37
C MET A 394 -3.92 -8.67 18.84
N PHE A 395 -4.53 -7.49 18.69
CA PHE A 395 -3.92 -6.23 19.13
C PHE A 395 -3.59 -6.23 20.63
N GLN A 396 -4.49 -6.75 21.47
CA GLN A 396 -4.24 -6.91 22.92
C GLN A 396 -3.09 -7.86 23.24
N CYS A 397 -2.70 -8.72 22.30
CA CYS A 397 -1.58 -9.66 22.44
C CYS A 397 -0.29 -9.17 21.78
N GLY A 398 -0.24 -7.93 21.28
CA GLY A 398 0.94 -7.38 20.59
C GLY A 398 1.06 -7.86 19.13
N VAL A 399 -0.04 -8.25 18.48
CA VAL A 399 -0.08 -8.61 17.07
C VAL A 399 -0.98 -7.63 16.33
N THR A 400 -0.46 -6.94 15.32
CA THR A 400 -1.21 -5.98 14.51
C THR A 400 -1.54 -6.61 13.16
N LEU A 401 -2.83 -6.76 12.87
CA LEU A 401 -3.41 -7.21 11.60
C LEU A 401 -4.72 -6.47 11.37
N ASN A 402 -5.46 -6.75 10.31
CA ASN A 402 -6.76 -6.11 10.11
C ASN A 402 -7.91 -7.09 9.90
N ALA A 403 -9.09 -6.72 10.41
CA ALA A 403 -10.34 -7.33 10.04
C ALA A 403 -10.60 -7.16 8.54
N ASN A 404 -11.06 -8.19 7.86
CA ASN A 404 -11.29 -8.18 6.41
C ASN A 404 -12.54 -8.97 6.04
N SER A 405 -13.34 -8.43 5.13
CA SER A 405 -14.43 -9.19 4.53
C SER A 405 -13.87 -10.36 3.72
N LEU A 406 -14.54 -11.49 3.78
CA LEU A 406 -14.33 -12.59 2.86
C LEU A 406 -15.28 -12.47 1.67
N PRO A 407 -14.98 -13.03 0.50
CA PRO A 407 -15.93 -13.09 -0.59
C PRO A 407 -17.28 -13.63 -0.13
N PHE A 408 -18.37 -12.95 -0.52
CA PHE A 408 -19.74 -13.30 -0.11
C PHE A 408 -20.00 -13.27 1.40
N ASP A 409 -19.33 -12.37 2.12
CA ASP A 409 -19.34 -12.25 3.58
C ASP A 409 -20.76 -12.02 4.13
N LYS A 410 -21.17 -12.89 5.08
CA LYS A 410 -22.48 -12.82 5.74
C LYS A 410 -22.55 -11.79 6.88
N ASN A 411 -21.42 -11.37 7.45
CA ASN A 411 -21.34 -10.42 8.56
C ASN A 411 -21.31 -8.96 8.11
N GLY A 412 -21.17 -8.71 6.81
CA GLY A 412 -21.08 -7.38 6.21
C GLY A 412 -19.75 -6.66 6.50
N PRO A 413 -19.53 -5.47 5.90
CA PRO A 413 -18.22 -4.82 5.85
C PRO A 413 -17.72 -4.31 7.20
N TRP A 414 -18.60 -4.07 8.16
CA TRP A 414 -18.22 -3.53 9.47
C TRP A 414 -17.69 -4.61 10.42
N TRP A 415 -18.36 -5.76 10.49
CA TRP A 415 -18.00 -6.84 11.42
C TRP A 415 -17.03 -7.85 10.82
N THR A 416 -17.17 -8.13 9.55
CA THR A 416 -16.40 -9.06 8.72
C THR A 416 -16.35 -10.50 9.26
N SER A 417 -16.02 -11.44 8.40
CA SER A 417 -15.86 -12.87 8.76
C SER A 417 -14.41 -13.30 8.81
N GLY A 418 -13.49 -12.48 8.35
CA GLY A 418 -12.08 -12.82 8.25
C GLY A 418 -11.14 -11.79 8.85
N ILE A 419 -9.88 -12.20 8.92
CA ILE A 419 -8.72 -11.35 9.12
C ILE A 419 -7.78 -11.48 7.94
N ARG A 420 -7.09 -10.37 7.58
CA ARG A 420 -6.03 -10.35 6.58
C ARG A 420 -4.68 -10.32 7.29
N VAL A 421 -3.80 -11.23 6.88
CA VAL A 421 -2.44 -11.39 7.42
C VAL A 421 -1.46 -11.27 6.28
N GLY A 422 -0.36 -10.54 6.48
CA GLY A 422 0.70 -10.36 5.49
C GLY A 422 2.09 -10.41 6.11
N THR A 423 3.08 -10.66 5.26
CA THR A 423 4.46 -10.92 5.69
C THR A 423 5.49 -9.82 5.36
N PRO A 424 5.18 -8.71 4.63
CA PRO A 424 6.19 -7.72 4.27
C PRO A 424 6.93 -7.13 5.47
N GLY A 425 6.20 -6.67 6.50
CA GLY A 425 6.79 -6.04 7.68
C GLY A 425 7.71 -6.98 8.46
N ILE A 426 7.26 -8.21 8.74
CA ILE A 426 8.08 -9.19 9.48
C ILE A 426 9.28 -9.68 8.66
N THR A 427 9.18 -9.74 7.33
CA THR A 427 10.31 -10.06 6.44
C THR A 427 11.33 -8.93 6.44
N THR A 428 10.91 -7.66 6.51
CA THR A 428 11.82 -6.51 6.67
C THR A 428 12.60 -6.59 7.98
N LEU A 429 12.02 -7.14 9.05
CA LEU A 429 12.71 -7.39 10.31
C LEU A 429 13.70 -8.56 10.26
N GLY A 430 13.76 -9.30 9.13
CA GLY A 430 14.65 -10.45 8.98
C GLY A 430 14.07 -11.77 9.49
N MET A 431 12.76 -11.86 9.74
CA MET A 431 12.11 -13.13 10.04
C MET A 431 12.11 -14.02 8.81
N THR A 432 12.22 -15.32 9.03
CA THR A 432 12.34 -16.37 8.02
C THR A 432 11.21 -17.40 8.14
N GLU A 433 11.16 -18.35 7.22
CA GLU A 433 10.18 -19.46 7.24
C GLU A 433 10.18 -20.23 8.57
N THR A 434 11.32 -20.29 9.27
CA THR A 434 11.42 -20.96 10.58
C THR A 434 10.64 -20.26 11.70
N ASP A 435 10.47 -18.94 11.60
CA ASP A 435 9.72 -18.14 12.56
C ASP A 435 8.20 -18.26 12.33
N MET A 436 7.77 -18.66 11.13
CA MET A 436 6.36 -18.68 10.73
C MET A 436 5.53 -19.71 11.52
N LYS A 437 6.16 -20.78 11.98
CA LYS A 437 5.51 -21.75 12.88
C LYS A 437 5.11 -21.13 14.21
N GLU A 438 6.01 -20.31 14.78
CA GLU A 438 5.74 -19.61 16.03
C GLU A 438 4.66 -18.54 15.82
N VAL A 439 4.71 -17.79 14.72
CA VAL A 439 3.69 -16.80 14.35
C VAL A 439 2.32 -17.44 14.20
N ALA A 440 2.20 -18.54 13.47
CA ALA A 440 0.94 -19.29 13.31
C ALA A 440 0.41 -19.80 14.66
N SER A 441 1.29 -20.34 15.51
CA SER A 441 0.92 -20.83 16.83
C SER A 441 0.46 -19.72 17.78
N ILE A 442 1.01 -18.50 17.67
CA ILE A 442 0.52 -17.32 18.42
C ILE A 442 -0.89 -16.97 17.94
N ILE A 443 -1.11 -16.86 16.64
CA ILE A 443 -2.43 -16.55 16.05
C ILE A 443 -3.47 -17.57 16.52
N ASP A 444 -3.20 -18.85 16.37
CA ASP A 444 -4.13 -19.92 16.76
C ASP A 444 -4.48 -19.87 18.26
N SER A 445 -3.46 -19.71 19.12
CA SER A 445 -3.67 -19.66 20.56
C SER A 445 -4.54 -18.49 21.00
N VAL A 446 -4.35 -17.31 20.39
CA VAL A 446 -5.16 -16.12 20.66
C VAL A 446 -6.59 -16.30 20.19
N LEU A 447 -6.80 -16.84 18.97
CA LEU A 447 -8.15 -17.11 18.45
C LEU A 447 -8.91 -18.10 19.34
N LYS A 448 -8.27 -19.21 19.74
CA LYS A 448 -8.85 -20.22 20.65
C LYS A 448 -9.14 -19.69 22.05
N GLY A 449 -8.29 -18.78 22.54
CA GLY A 449 -8.45 -18.15 23.86
C GLY A 449 -9.43 -16.99 23.90
N THR A 450 -10.06 -16.65 22.77
CA THR A 450 -11.00 -15.52 22.66
C THR A 450 -12.42 -16.00 22.49
N LYS A 451 -13.35 -15.35 23.20
CA LYS A 451 -14.80 -15.58 23.07
C LYS A 451 -15.52 -14.25 22.79
N PRO A 452 -16.66 -14.28 22.09
CA PRO A 452 -17.52 -13.10 22.01
C PRO A 452 -17.94 -12.64 23.40
N GLY A 453 -17.84 -11.35 23.66
CA GLY A 453 -18.44 -10.74 24.84
C GLY A 453 -19.96 -10.71 24.71
N VAL A 454 -20.64 -10.21 25.76
CA VAL A 454 -22.11 -10.13 25.77
C VAL A 454 -22.60 -8.68 25.68
N THR A 455 -23.75 -8.50 25.06
CA THR A 455 -24.52 -7.26 25.06
C THR A 455 -25.20 -7.05 26.41
N LYS A 456 -25.80 -5.87 26.63
CA LYS A 456 -26.59 -5.61 27.86
C LYS A 456 -27.74 -6.61 28.05
N ASP A 457 -28.26 -7.16 26.96
CA ASP A 457 -29.37 -8.13 26.94
C ASP A 457 -28.89 -9.58 27.02
N GLY A 458 -27.60 -9.83 27.32
CA GLY A 458 -27.04 -11.17 27.49
C GLY A 458 -26.76 -11.93 26.18
N LYS A 459 -26.97 -11.33 24.99
CA LYS A 459 -26.69 -11.95 23.68
C LYS A 459 -25.22 -11.81 23.30
N PRO A 460 -24.65 -12.71 22.46
CA PRO A 460 -23.31 -12.56 21.94
C PRO A 460 -23.16 -11.21 21.20
N ALA A 461 -22.16 -10.41 21.58
CA ALA A 461 -21.85 -9.14 20.95
C ALA A 461 -20.93 -9.36 19.74
N LYS A 462 -21.13 -8.61 18.65
CA LYS A 462 -20.29 -8.72 17.45
C LYS A 462 -18.93 -7.99 17.56
N GLY A 463 -18.76 -7.05 18.53
CA GLY A 463 -17.55 -6.24 18.66
C GLY A 463 -16.85 -6.36 20.03
N LYS A 464 -17.51 -6.94 21.05
CA LYS A 464 -16.91 -7.15 22.37
C LYS A 464 -16.27 -8.52 22.44
N ILE A 465 -15.15 -8.61 23.16
CA ILE A 465 -14.44 -9.87 23.40
C ILE A 465 -14.25 -10.13 24.88
N VAL A 466 -14.06 -11.40 25.20
CA VAL A 466 -13.49 -11.90 26.45
C VAL A 466 -12.27 -12.73 26.05
N LEU A 467 -11.09 -12.22 26.33
CA LEU A 467 -9.82 -12.88 26.09
C LEU A 467 -9.31 -13.47 27.40
N ASP A 468 -8.91 -14.75 27.39
CA ASP A 468 -8.29 -15.41 28.54
C ASP A 468 -7.00 -14.68 28.94
N PRO A 469 -6.89 -14.15 30.18
CA PRO A 469 -5.72 -13.43 30.64
C PRO A 469 -4.42 -14.25 30.58
N ALA A 470 -4.47 -15.56 30.79
CA ALA A 470 -3.29 -16.43 30.73
C ALA A 470 -2.80 -16.57 29.26
N VAL A 471 -3.74 -16.68 28.31
CA VAL A 471 -3.43 -16.69 26.88
C VAL A 471 -2.85 -15.35 26.45
N GLN A 472 -3.43 -14.24 26.89
CA GLN A 472 -2.95 -12.90 26.59
C GLN A 472 -1.49 -12.70 27.03
N GLU A 473 -1.19 -13.00 28.30
CA GLU A 473 0.15 -12.85 28.84
C GLU A 473 1.17 -13.78 28.18
N LYS A 474 0.78 -15.01 27.88
CA LYS A 474 1.63 -15.96 27.16
C LYS A 474 1.92 -15.48 25.74
N ALA A 475 0.91 -14.99 25.01
CA ALA A 475 1.07 -14.48 23.65
C ALA A 475 1.97 -13.25 23.63
N LYS A 476 1.78 -12.26 24.51
CA LYS A 476 2.64 -11.09 24.64
C LYS A 476 4.11 -11.47 24.84
N ARG A 477 4.42 -12.38 25.77
CA ARG A 477 5.79 -12.85 26.01
C ARG A 477 6.41 -13.49 24.77
N ARG A 478 5.63 -14.29 24.03
CA ARG A 478 6.10 -14.95 22.79
C ARG A 478 6.37 -13.93 21.68
N VAL A 479 5.49 -12.93 21.50
CA VAL A 479 5.70 -11.82 20.57
C VAL A 479 6.96 -11.04 20.93
N GLN A 480 7.13 -10.68 22.20
CA GLN A 480 8.34 -9.97 22.65
C GLN A 480 9.61 -10.79 22.42
N ALA A 481 9.57 -12.11 22.65
CA ALA A 481 10.71 -13.00 22.41
C ALA A 481 11.10 -13.08 20.93
N LEU A 482 10.12 -13.04 20.01
CA LEU A 482 10.38 -12.94 18.56
C LEU A 482 10.99 -11.58 18.20
N LEU A 483 10.38 -10.49 18.65
CA LEU A 483 10.82 -9.13 18.31
C LEU A 483 12.16 -8.76 18.93
N ALA A 484 12.56 -9.37 20.06
CA ALA A 484 13.87 -9.21 20.64
C ALA A 484 15.00 -9.78 19.76
N LYS A 485 14.70 -10.76 18.89
CA LYS A 485 15.64 -11.31 17.91
C LYS A 485 15.68 -10.49 16.61
N HIS A 486 14.63 -9.72 16.34
CA HIS A 486 14.38 -9.02 15.08
C HIS A 486 14.02 -7.55 15.36
N VAL A 487 14.99 -6.81 15.91
CA VAL A 487 14.78 -5.43 16.37
C VAL A 487 14.62 -4.46 15.19
N LEU A 488 13.53 -3.71 15.16
CA LEU A 488 13.33 -2.63 14.18
C LEU A 488 14.33 -1.49 14.44
N TYR A 489 15.04 -1.03 13.41
CA TYR A 489 16.01 0.07 13.47
C TYR A 489 16.98 -0.07 14.66
N PRO A 490 17.79 -1.13 14.70
CA PRO A 490 18.68 -1.40 15.84
C PRO A 490 19.69 -0.28 16.08
N GLU A 491 19.91 0.60 15.10
CA GLU A 491 20.76 1.80 15.18
C GLU A 491 20.19 2.86 16.14
N LEU A 492 18.88 2.84 16.41
CA LEU A 492 18.21 3.82 17.26
C LEU A 492 18.14 3.30 18.71
N ASP A 493 18.83 3.96 19.63
CA ASP A 493 18.74 3.67 21.06
C ASP A 493 17.41 4.20 21.64
N LEU A 494 16.43 3.31 21.77
CA LEU A 494 15.11 3.66 22.30
C LEU A 494 15.17 4.14 23.76
N ALA A 495 16.05 3.58 24.58
CA ALA A 495 16.16 3.99 25.99
C ALA A 495 16.62 5.44 26.08
N PHE A 496 17.65 5.80 25.31
CA PHE A 496 18.13 7.17 25.19
C PHE A 496 17.01 8.11 24.67
N LEU A 497 16.34 7.74 23.58
CA LEU A 497 15.28 8.56 23.00
C LEU A 497 14.12 8.79 23.98
N LYS A 498 13.73 7.78 24.72
CA LYS A 498 12.68 7.92 25.76
C LYS A 498 13.11 8.88 26.85
N LYS A 499 14.34 8.76 27.36
CA LYS A 499 14.88 9.63 28.40
C LYS A 499 14.87 11.10 27.95
N GLU A 500 15.27 11.39 26.72
CA GLU A 500 15.45 12.77 26.25
C GLU A 500 14.12 13.42 25.75
N PHE A 501 13.14 12.63 25.24
CA PHE A 501 11.98 13.18 24.54
C PHE A 501 10.63 12.74 25.10
N VAL A 502 10.55 11.75 26.01
CA VAL A 502 9.26 11.29 26.55
C VAL A 502 9.11 11.68 28.02
N GLY A 503 10.21 11.70 28.77
CA GLY A 503 10.24 11.99 30.22
C GLY A 503 10.13 10.73 31.06
#